data_03045efa4da4726c31c9d0453a96f784
#
_entry.id   03045efa4da4726c31c9d0453a96f784
#
_cell.length_a   1.000
_cell.length_b   1.000
_cell.length_c   1.000
_cell.angle_alpha   90.00
_cell.angle_beta   90.00
_cell.angle_gamma   90.00
#
_symmetry.space_group_name_H-M   'P 1'
#
loop_
_entity.id
_entity.type
_entity.pdbx_description
1 polymer ?
#
loop_
_entity_poly.entity_id
_entity_poly.type
_entity_poly.pdbx_seq_one_letter_code
_entity_poly.pdbx_strand_id
1 'polypeptide(L)'
;MIGGFREGAEKNAERDAYANELFQEAVRIGMELNTKYHTPEELREIMGRLIGKQVDRSFRMFPPFYTDFGKNITIGKDVFINSGCHFQDQGGIEIGDGALIGHNVVLATINHDLNPKENRKNHYAAIKIGAHVWIGSNATILPGVTIGDYAVVAAGAVVTRDVPAMTVVGGVPARVLKTIQEEERYETAV
;
A
#
# COMPACT_ATOMS: atom_id res chain seq x y z
N MET A 1 4.92 12.39 -5.88
CA MET A 1 4.12 13.62 -6.06
C MET A 1 4.12 13.98 -7.53
N ILE A 2 2.94 14.01 -8.16
CA ILE A 2 2.80 14.47 -9.55
C ILE A 2 2.97 15.99 -9.52
N GLY A 3 4.17 16.45 -9.88
CA GLY A 3 4.54 17.87 -9.82
C GLY A 3 3.97 18.66 -10.99
N GLY A 4 3.53 19.87 -10.72
CA GLY A 4 3.43 20.96 -11.71
C GLY A 4 2.04 21.24 -12.28
N PHE A 5 1.07 21.49 -11.44
CA PHE A 5 -0.17 22.09 -11.91
C PHE A 5 -0.21 23.62 -11.62
N ARG A 6 -0.63 24.40 -12.58
CA ARG A 6 -0.76 25.86 -12.52
C ARG A 6 -2.00 26.27 -11.73
N GLU A 7 -2.11 27.52 -11.13
CA GLU A 7 -3.23 27.97 -10.27
C GLU A 7 -4.47 28.44 -11.05
N GLY A 8 -5.70 27.97 -10.72
CA GLY A 8 -6.97 28.41 -11.30
C GLY A 8 -7.97 27.26 -11.54
N ALA A 9 -9.22 27.60 -11.87
CA ALA A 9 -10.31 26.64 -12.12
C ALA A 9 -10.04 25.70 -13.32
N GLU A 10 -9.34 26.18 -14.38
CA GLU A 10 -8.94 25.34 -15.53
C GLU A 10 -7.98 24.23 -15.12
N LYS A 11 -7.08 24.51 -14.18
CA LYS A 11 -6.14 23.54 -13.60
C LYS A 11 -6.81 22.44 -12.78
N ASN A 12 -7.91 22.75 -12.09
CA ASN A 12 -8.68 21.74 -11.38
C ASN A 12 -9.33 20.76 -12.37
N ALA A 13 -9.87 21.25 -13.47
CA ALA A 13 -10.48 20.40 -14.50
C ALA A 13 -9.46 19.51 -15.22
N GLU A 14 -8.26 20.02 -15.56
CA GLU A 14 -7.18 19.23 -16.15
C GLU A 14 -6.65 18.17 -15.16
N ARG A 15 -6.50 18.54 -13.89
CA ARG A 15 -6.10 17.61 -12.84
C ARG A 15 -7.14 16.51 -12.64
N ASP A 16 -8.42 16.85 -12.63
CA ASP A 16 -9.50 15.89 -12.44
C ASP A 16 -9.62 14.95 -13.65
N ALA A 17 -9.43 15.48 -14.87
CA ALA A 17 -9.38 14.67 -16.09
C ALA A 17 -8.21 13.69 -16.06
N TYR A 18 -7.01 14.15 -15.70
CA TYR A 18 -5.83 13.29 -15.59
C TYR A 18 -6.00 12.23 -14.49
N ALA A 19 -6.55 12.60 -13.33
CA ALA A 19 -6.85 11.63 -12.28
C ALA A 19 -7.82 10.56 -12.75
N ASN A 20 -8.86 10.95 -13.51
CA ASN A 20 -9.81 10.00 -14.09
C ASN A 20 -9.16 9.08 -15.11
N GLU A 21 -8.22 9.55 -15.93
CA GLU A 21 -7.44 8.69 -16.85
C GLU A 21 -6.64 7.64 -16.09
N LEU A 22 -5.97 8.02 -15.00
CA LEU A 22 -5.23 7.08 -14.16
C LEU A 22 -6.14 6.02 -13.52
N PHE A 23 -7.32 6.43 -13.02
CA PHE A 23 -8.31 5.49 -12.52
C PHE A 23 -8.75 4.49 -13.59
N GLN A 24 -9.10 4.98 -14.78
CA GLN A 24 -9.55 4.12 -15.89
C GLN A 24 -8.44 3.18 -16.36
N GLU A 25 -7.20 3.64 -16.39
CA GLU A 25 -6.04 2.80 -16.69
C GLU A 25 -5.86 1.71 -15.62
N ALA A 26 -5.89 2.08 -14.34
CA ALA A 26 -5.75 1.14 -13.23
C ALA A 26 -6.87 0.09 -13.23
N VAL A 27 -8.12 0.49 -13.51
CA VAL A 27 -9.26 -0.43 -13.63
C VAL A 27 -9.04 -1.43 -14.78
N ARG A 28 -8.62 -0.97 -15.97
CA ARG A 28 -8.37 -1.87 -17.12
C ARG A 28 -7.28 -2.88 -16.82
N ILE A 29 -6.15 -2.41 -16.26
CA ILE A 29 -5.03 -3.30 -15.91
C ILE A 29 -5.43 -4.23 -14.75
N GLY A 30 -6.16 -3.73 -13.75
CA GLY A 30 -6.67 -4.53 -12.65
C GLY A 30 -7.65 -5.62 -13.09
N MET A 31 -8.51 -5.35 -14.07
CA MET A 31 -9.37 -6.38 -14.66
C MET A 31 -8.54 -7.46 -15.37
N GLU A 32 -7.53 -7.06 -16.16
CA GLU A 32 -6.60 -8.02 -16.77
C GLU A 32 -5.93 -8.90 -15.71
N LEU A 33 -5.39 -8.27 -14.65
CA LEU A 33 -4.69 -8.94 -13.56
C LEU A 33 -5.56 -9.94 -12.80
N ASN A 34 -6.84 -9.59 -12.56
CA ASN A 34 -7.67 -10.27 -11.57
C ASN A 34 -8.62 -11.32 -12.16
N THR A 35 -8.80 -11.38 -13.49
CA THR A 35 -9.90 -12.19 -14.09
C THR A 35 -9.44 -13.46 -14.79
N LYS A 36 -8.14 -13.71 -14.89
CA LYS A 36 -7.58 -14.92 -15.50
C LYS A 36 -6.28 -15.35 -14.82
N TYR A 37 -5.85 -16.56 -15.11
CA TYR A 37 -4.54 -17.06 -14.68
C TYR A 37 -3.41 -16.32 -15.40
N HIS A 38 -2.34 -16.02 -14.64
CA HIS A 38 -1.10 -15.46 -15.15
C HIS A 38 0.10 -16.22 -14.57
N THR A 39 1.15 -16.37 -15.36
CA THR A 39 2.45 -16.85 -14.86
C THR A 39 3.10 -15.79 -13.95
N PRO A 40 4.08 -16.17 -13.12
CA PRO A 40 4.83 -15.19 -12.32
C PRO A 40 5.49 -14.07 -13.14
N GLU A 41 5.93 -14.38 -14.36
CA GLU A 41 6.51 -13.43 -15.32
C GLU A 41 5.48 -12.41 -15.78
N GLU A 42 4.31 -12.88 -16.22
CA GLU A 42 3.19 -12.03 -16.64
C GLU A 42 2.69 -11.15 -15.51
N LEU A 43 2.63 -11.67 -14.27
CA LEU A 43 2.25 -10.87 -13.09
C LEU A 43 3.21 -9.71 -12.84
N ARG A 44 4.53 -9.92 -13.01
CA ARG A 44 5.53 -8.86 -12.90
C ARG A 44 5.38 -7.80 -13.99
N GLU A 45 5.14 -8.22 -15.23
CA GLU A 45 4.92 -7.32 -16.36
C GLU A 45 3.65 -6.48 -16.18
N ILE A 46 2.54 -7.11 -15.76
CA ILE A 46 1.27 -6.42 -15.51
C ILE A 46 1.43 -5.42 -14.35
N MET A 47 2.07 -5.84 -13.24
CA MET A 47 2.33 -4.95 -12.12
C MET A 47 3.25 -3.79 -12.54
N GLY A 48 4.28 -4.05 -13.34
CA GLY A 48 5.15 -3.00 -13.88
C GLY A 48 4.39 -1.96 -14.72
N ARG A 49 3.45 -2.40 -15.57
CA ARG A 49 2.56 -1.49 -16.31
C ARG A 49 1.65 -0.70 -15.36
N LEU A 50 1.08 -1.36 -14.36
CA LEU A 50 0.18 -0.74 -13.38
C LEU A 50 0.89 0.37 -12.61
N ILE A 51 2.07 0.11 -12.07
CA ILE A 51 2.80 1.11 -11.28
C ILE A 51 3.65 2.07 -12.13
N GLY A 52 3.76 1.82 -13.44
CA GLY A 52 4.56 2.65 -14.35
C GLY A 52 6.07 2.56 -14.09
N LYS A 53 6.52 1.49 -13.45
CA LYS A 53 7.93 1.24 -13.09
C LYS A 53 8.21 -0.25 -13.23
N GLN A 54 9.45 -0.61 -13.55
CA GLN A 54 9.84 -2.01 -13.56
C GLN A 54 9.88 -2.55 -12.11
N VAL A 55 9.26 -3.71 -11.87
CA VAL A 55 9.40 -4.45 -10.60
C VAL A 55 10.60 -5.38 -10.67
N ASP A 56 11.24 -5.63 -9.54
CA ASP A 56 12.37 -6.56 -9.46
C ASP A 56 11.92 -8.00 -9.81
N ARG A 57 12.84 -8.79 -10.38
CA ARG A 57 12.56 -10.19 -10.74
C ARG A 57 12.18 -11.09 -9.55
N SER A 58 12.57 -10.70 -8.34
CA SER A 58 12.22 -11.40 -7.10
C SER A 58 10.82 -11.06 -6.59
N PHE A 59 10.15 -10.06 -7.16
CA PHE A 59 8.78 -9.70 -6.79
C PHE A 59 7.80 -10.84 -7.04
N ARG A 60 6.93 -11.08 -6.07
CA ARG A 60 5.88 -12.10 -6.14
C ARG A 60 4.56 -11.54 -5.66
N MET A 61 3.48 -11.97 -6.26
CA MET A 61 2.14 -11.63 -5.79
C MET A 61 1.12 -12.72 -6.14
N PHE A 62 0.00 -12.69 -5.42
CA PHE A 62 -1.21 -13.45 -5.77
C PHE A 62 -2.38 -12.50 -6.02
N PRO A 63 -3.03 -12.56 -7.19
CA PRO A 63 -4.28 -11.86 -7.42
C PRO A 63 -5.42 -12.39 -6.53
N PRO A 64 -6.50 -11.59 -6.32
CA PRO A 64 -6.71 -10.26 -6.88
C PRO A 64 -5.96 -9.16 -6.13
N PHE A 65 -5.66 -8.06 -6.83
CA PHE A 65 -5.05 -6.85 -6.28
C PHE A 65 -5.81 -5.62 -6.80
N TYR A 66 -5.98 -4.62 -5.95
CA TYR A 66 -6.73 -3.41 -6.25
C TYR A 66 -5.94 -2.16 -5.88
N THR A 67 -6.03 -1.14 -6.71
CA THR A 67 -5.42 0.17 -6.46
C THR A 67 -6.20 1.28 -7.16
N ASP A 68 -6.02 2.53 -6.73
CA ASP A 68 -6.67 3.69 -7.35
C ASP A 68 -5.97 4.09 -8.65
N PHE A 69 -4.66 4.37 -8.59
CA PHE A 69 -3.85 4.80 -9.74
C PHE A 69 -2.77 3.81 -10.11
N GLY A 70 -2.17 3.17 -9.11
CA GLY A 70 -0.95 2.36 -9.24
C GLY A 70 0.33 3.19 -9.35
N LYS A 71 0.30 4.32 -10.04
CA LYS A 71 1.50 5.11 -10.41
C LYS A 71 2.25 5.72 -9.21
N ASN A 72 1.60 5.83 -8.05
CA ASN A 72 2.22 6.35 -6.83
C ASN A 72 2.74 5.23 -5.91
N ILE A 73 2.79 3.99 -6.39
CA ILE A 73 3.37 2.86 -5.67
C ILE A 73 4.84 2.69 -6.08
N THR A 74 5.70 2.49 -5.09
CA THR A 74 7.08 2.05 -5.28
C THR A 74 7.31 0.77 -4.50
N ILE A 75 7.91 -0.24 -5.15
CA ILE A 75 8.12 -1.58 -4.59
C ILE A 75 9.61 -1.91 -4.66
N GLY A 76 10.16 -2.32 -3.54
CA GLY A 76 11.53 -2.80 -3.41
C GLY A 76 11.75 -4.21 -3.97
N LYS A 77 12.90 -4.78 -3.69
CA LYS A 77 13.26 -6.16 -4.07
C LYS A 77 12.65 -7.17 -3.10
N ASP A 78 12.46 -8.39 -3.57
CA ASP A 78 11.96 -9.54 -2.78
C ASP A 78 10.68 -9.25 -1.99
N VAL A 79 9.82 -8.40 -2.52
CA VAL A 79 8.52 -8.08 -1.92
C VAL A 79 7.51 -9.15 -2.33
N PHE A 80 6.71 -9.59 -1.36
CA PHE A 80 5.59 -10.48 -1.59
C PHE A 80 4.26 -9.83 -1.18
N ILE A 81 3.29 -9.80 -2.10
CA ILE A 81 1.94 -9.29 -1.85
C ILE A 81 0.94 -10.43 -2.02
N ASN A 82 0.21 -10.75 -0.96
CA ASN A 82 -0.82 -11.79 -0.98
C ASN A 82 -2.14 -11.28 -1.57
N SER A 83 -3.06 -12.20 -1.86
CA SER A 83 -4.32 -11.90 -2.53
C SER A 83 -5.26 -10.98 -1.73
N GLY A 84 -6.08 -10.23 -2.45
CA GLY A 84 -7.13 -9.40 -1.87
C GLY A 84 -6.66 -8.03 -1.35
N CYS A 85 -5.42 -7.63 -1.58
CA CYS A 85 -4.90 -6.36 -1.09
C CYS A 85 -5.49 -5.16 -1.84
N HIS A 86 -5.75 -4.06 -1.09
CA HIS A 86 -6.28 -2.80 -1.60
C HIS A 86 -5.34 -1.66 -1.25
N PHE A 87 -4.70 -1.06 -2.25
CA PHE A 87 -3.77 0.04 -2.08
C PHE A 87 -4.36 1.33 -2.65
N GLN A 88 -4.86 2.20 -1.75
CA GLN A 88 -5.31 3.54 -2.13
C GLN A 88 -4.09 4.45 -2.23
N ASP A 89 -3.48 4.50 -3.41
CA ASP A 89 -2.13 5.02 -3.60
C ASP A 89 -2.04 6.52 -3.95
N GLN A 90 -3.14 7.27 -3.92
CA GLN A 90 -3.13 8.68 -4.33
C GLN A 90 -2.18 9.56 -3.50
N GLY A 91 -1.99 9.24 -2.20
CA GLY A 91 -1.04 9.93 -1.31
C GLY A 91 0.40 9.41 -1.39
N GLY A 92 0.61 8.29 -2.10
CA GLY A 92 1.90 7.62 -2.24
C GLY A 92 2.08 6.43 -1.29
N ILE A 93 2.65 5.33 -1.82
CA ILE A 93 2.99 4.12 -1.07
C ILE A 93 4.39 3.70 -1.44
N GLU A 94 5.25 3.59 -0.43
CA GLU A 94 6.62 3.10 -0.56
C GLU A 94 6.75 1.78 0.21
N ILE A 95 7.22 0.70 -0.46
CA ILE A 95 7.41 -0.62 0.14
C ILE A 95 8.87 -1.00 0.00
N GLY A 96 9.55 -1.18 1.15
CA GLY A 96 10.95 -1.55 1.25
C GLY A 96 11.22 -3.01 0.87
N ASP A 97 12.50 -3.32 0.72
CA ASP A 97 12.98 -4.65 0.33
C ASP A 97 12.54 -5.73 1.32
N GLY A 98 12.20 -6.92 0.81
CA GLY A 98 11.86 -8.09 1.62
C GLY A 98 10.53 -8.00 2.38
N ALA A 99 9.70 -7.00 2.13
CA ALA A 99 8.41 -6.86 2.81
C ALA A 99 7.44 -7.98 2.44
N LEU A 100 6.72 -8.49 3.45
CA LEU A 100 5.70 -9.52 3.32
C LEU A 100 4.33 -8.94 3.64
N ILE A 101 3.45 -8.84 2.64
CA ILE A 101 2.10 -8.30 2.80
C ILE A 101 1.09 -9.43 2.78
N GLY A 102 0.38 -9.61 3.89
CA GLY A 102 -0.66 -10.64 4.06
C GLY A 102 -1.91 -10.41 3.22
N HIS A 103 -2.83 -11.36 3.28
CA HIS A 103 -4.11 -11.28 2.54
C HIS A 103 -4.96 -10.10 2.99
N ASN A 104 -5.69 -9.49 2.07
CA ASN A 104 -6.70 -8.46 2.33
C ASN A 104 -6.16 -7.25 3.13
N VAL A 105 -4.88 -6.93 2.97
CA VAL A 105 -4.29 -5.74 3.60
C VAL A 105 -4.79 -4.49 2.88
N VAL A 106 -5.20 -3.49 3.67
CA VAL A 106 -5.62 -2.18 3.17
C VAL A 106 -4.56 -1.13 3.53
N LEU A 107 -4.03 -0.46 2.50
CA LEU A 107 -3.18 0.72 2.66
C LEU A 107 -3.98 1.94 2.21
N ALA A 108 -4.45 2.75 3.16
CA ALA A 108 -5.26 3.94 2.90
C ALA A 108 -4.38 5.20 3.01
N THR A 109 -4.27 5.99 1.95
CA THR A 109 -3.45 7.21 1.95
C THR A 109 -4.29 8.49 1.93
N ILE A 110 -5.61 8.38 2.08
CA ILE A 110 -6.55 9.51 2.02
C ILE A 110 -7.42 9.54 3.26
N ASN A 111 -7.56 10.72 3.83
CA ASN A 111 -8.63 11.08 4.76
C ASN A 111 -9.51 12.15 4.13
N HIS A 112 -10.74 12.26 4.60
CA HIS A 112 -11.65 13.36 4.29
C HIS A 112 -11.67 14.38 5.45
N ASP A 113 -12.06 15.62 5.12
CA ASP A 113 -12.23 16.64 6.15
C ASP A 113 -13.36 16.25 7.11
N LEU A 114 -13.14 16.48 8.40
CA LEU A 114 -14.13 16.19 9.44
C LEU A 114 -15.29 17.21 9.48
N ASN A 115 -15.12 18.37 8.86
CA ASN A 115 -16.19 19.34 8.70
C ASN A 115 -17.24 18.78 7.72
N PRO A 116 -18.51 18.56 8.14
CA PRO A 116 -19.54 17.99 7.29
C PRO A 116 -19.82 18.78 5.99
N LYS A 117 -19.51 20.09 5.99
CA LYS A 117 -19.68 20.95 4.80
C LYS A 117 -18.52 20.82 3.83
N GLU A 118 -17.38 20.28 4.26
CA GLU A 118 -16.15 20.13 3.49
C GLU A 118 -15.69 18.68 3.37
N ASN A 119 -16.53 17.71 3.72
CA ASN A 119 -16.16 16.29 3.80
C ASN A 119 -15.72 15.68 2.45
N ARG A 120 -15.89 16.38 1.34
CA ARG A 120 -15.36 16.00 0.02
C ARG A 120 -13.91 16.45 -0.20
N LYS A 121 -13.37 17.27 0.71
CA LYS A 121 -11.97 17.68 0.68
C LYS A 121 -11.08 16.52 1.14
N ASN A 122 -10.15 16.15 0.29
CA ASN A 122 -9.20 15.07 0.55
C ASN A 122 -7.93 15.59 1.22
N HIS A 123 -7.45 14.83 2.20
CA HIS A 123 -6.15 15.01 2.83
C HIS A 123 -5.29 13.78 2.51
N TYR A 124 -4.21 14.00 1.78
CA TYR A 124 -3.32 12.94 1.30
C TYR A 124 -2.08 12.84 2.20
N ALA A 125 -1.72 11.63 2.60
CA ALA A 125 -0.50 11.38 3.35
C ALA A 125 0.10 10.03 2.98
N ALA A 126 1.39 10.03 2.62
CA ALA A 126 2.07 8.83 2.13
C ALA A 126 2.24 7.78 3.24
N ILE A 127 2.14 6.50 2.85
CA ILE A 127 2.50 5.36 3.70
C ILE A 127 3.89 4.89 3.30
N LYS A 128 4.74 4.65 4.31
CA LYS A 128 6.09 4.10 4.12
C LYS A 128 6.23 2.80 4.91
N ILE A 129 6.59 1.75 4.21
CA ILE A 129 6.83 0.41 4.77
C ILE A 129 8.32 0.13 4.62
N GLY A 130 9.01 -0.06 5.73
CA GLY A 130 10.44 -0.33 5.79
C GLY A 130 10.83 -1.70 5.22
N ALA A 131 12.12 -2.00 5.27
CA ALA A 131 12.66 -3.26 4.81
C ALA A 131 12.24 -4.41 5.75
N HIS A 132 11.96 -5.59 5.17
CA HIS A 132 11.63 -6.83 5.88
C HIS A 132 10.44 -6.71 6.85
N VAL A 133 9.55 -5.75 6.62
CA VAL A 133 8.31 -5.61 7.39
C VAL A 133 7.36 -6.77 7.04
N TRP A 134 6.74 -7.33 8.07
CA TRP A 134 5.64 -8.29 7.88
C TRP A 134 4.32 -7.67 8.30
N ILE A 135 3.38 -7.55 7.36
CA ILE A 135 2.00 -7.11 7.62
C ILE A 135 1.09 -8.33 7.56
N GLY A 136 0.49 -8.67 8.70
CA GLY A 136 -0.46 -9.77 8.84
C GLY A 136 -1.77 -9.52 8.07
N SER A 137 -2.46 -10.61 7.74
CA SER A 137 -3.71 -10.56 6.96
C SER A 137 -4.79 -9.69 7.61
N ASN A 138 -5.59 -9.01 6.78
CA ASN A 138 -6.68 -8.11 7.18
C ASN A 138 -6.24 -6.89 8.01
N ALA A 139 -4.95 -6.55 8.02
CA ALA A 139 -4.49 -5.30 8.64
C ALA A 139 -4.85 -4.10 7.78
N THR A 140 -5.11 -2.97 8.44
CA THR A 140 -5.34 -1.67 7.79
C THR A 140 -4.32 -0.67 8.27
N ILE A 141 -3.62 -0.02 7.33
CA ILE A 141 -2.64 1.03 7.60
C ILE A 141 -3.24 2.37 7.17
N LEU A 142 -3.29 3.31 8.10
CA LEU A 142 -3.92 4.63 7.88
C LEU A 142 -2.94 5.64 7.26
N PRO A 143 -3.48 6.75 6.68
CA PRO A 143 -2.69 7.75 5.99
C PRO A 143 -1.56 8.33 6.85
N GLY A 144 -0.38 8.46 6.25
CA GLY A 144 0.79 9.09 6.85
C GLY A 144 1.64 8.17 7.73
N VAL A 145 1.24 6.92 7.92
CA VAL A 145 1.97 5.97 8.78
C VAL A 145 3.29 5.54 8.14
N THR A 146 4.34 5.56 8.94
CA THR A 146 5.63 4.94 8.65
C THR A 146 5.80 3.68 9.51
N ILE A 147 6.12 2.55 8.87
CA ILE A 147 6.44 1.29 9.55
C ILE A 147 7.93 1.05 9.40
N GLY A 148 8.65 1.02 10.53
CA GLY A 148 10.10 0.83 10.57
C GLY A 148 10.53 -0.58 10.16
N ASP A 149 11.80 -0.71 9.80
CA ASP A 149 12.39 -1.98 9.32
C ASP A 149 12.17 -3.13 10.31
N TYR A 150 11.94 -4.31 9.78
CA TYR A 150 11.73 -5.55 10.55
C TYR A 150 10.53 -5.52 11.50
N ALA A 151 9.67 -4.52 11.42
CA ALA A 151 8.46 -4.48 12.22
C ALA A 151 7.44 -5.52 11.75
N VAL A 152 6.61 -5.95 12.68
CA VAL A 152 5.49 -6.88 12.43
C VAL A 152 4.18 -6.22 12.82
N VAL A 153 3.25 -6.18 11.89
CA VAL A 153 1.86 -5.80 12.13
C VAL A 153 1.03 -7.07 12.24
N ALA A 154 0.44 -7.32 13.39
CA ALA A 154 -0.39 -8.49 13.62
C ALA A 154 -1.64 -8.49 12.72
N ALA A 155 -2.16 -9.68 12.41
CA ALA A 155 -3.38 -9.82 11.62
C ALA A 155 -4.57 -9.07 12.23
N GLY A 156 -5.38 -8.43 11.39
CA GLY A 156 -6.56 -7.66 11.81
C GLY A 156 -6.25 -6.33 12.52
N ALA A 157 -5.00 -5.91 12.61
CA ALA A 157 -4.63 -4.66 13.27
C ALA A 157 -5.03 -3.43 12.44
N VAL A 158 -5.41 -2.34 13.13
CA VAL A 158 -5.60 -1.01 12.52
C VAL A 158 -4.49 -0.08 13.01
N VAL A 159 -3.52 0.17 12.13
CA VAL A 159 -2.34 1.00 12.44
C VAL A 159 -2.65 2.46 12.17
N THR A 160 -2.69 3.24 13.24
CA THR A 160 -3.08 4.67 13.24
C THR A 160 -1.92 5.62 13.52
N ARG A 161 -0.71 5.11 13.79
CA ARG A 161 0.50 5.86 14.13
C ARG A 161 1.72 5.09 13.64
N ASP A 162 2.84 5.76 13.55
CA ASP A 162 4.11 5.15 13.18
C ASP A 162 4.47 3.96 14.07
N VAL A 163 5.08 2.96 13.45
CA VAL A 163 5.54 1.72 14.10
C VAL A 163 7.06 1.75 14.12
N PRO A 164 7.69 1.69 15.31
CA PRO A 164 9.15 1.60 15.40
C PRO A 164 9.69 0.33 14.73
N ALA A 165 10.93 0.40 14.25
CA ALA A 165 11.64 -0.79 13.77
C ALA A 165 11.71 -1.89 14.85
N MET A 166 11.86 -3.14 14.43
CA MET A 166 12.02 -4.30 15.34
C MET A 166 10.90 -4.40 16.38
N THR A 167 9.63 -4.09 16.00
CA THR A 167 8.51 -4.02 16.94
C THR A 167 7.32 -4.80 16.39
N VAL A 168 6.65 -5.56 17.26
CA VAL A 168 5.35 -6.16 16.96
C VAL A 168 4.25 -5.25 17.46
N VAL A 169 3.32 -4.88 16.57
CA VAL A 169 2.12 -4.12 16.91
C VAL A 169 0.85 -4.90 16.58
N GLY A 170 -0.23 -4.71 17.33
CA GLY A 170 -1.50 -5.37 17.09
C GLY A 170 -2.68 -4.69 17.76
N GLY A 171 -3.88 -5.07 17.35
CA GLY A 171 -5.15 -4.57 17.89
C GLY A 171 -5.78 -3.39 17.13
N VAL A 172 -6.92 -2.89 17.60
CA VAL A 172 -7.71 -1.80 17.02
C VAL A 172 -8.01 -0.77 18.11
N PRO A 173 -7.35 0.38 18.13
CA PRO A 173 -6.18 0.75 17.31
C PRO A 173 -4.93 -0.04 17.74
N ALA A 174 -3.99 -0.24 16.81
CA ALA A 174 -2.77 -1.00 17.06
C ALA A 174 -1.92 -0.37 18.19
N ARG A 175 -1.35 -1.24 19.03
CA ARG A 175 -0.41 -0.89 20.10
C ARG A 175 0.79 -1.78 20.04
N VAL A 176 1.91 -1.32 20.55
CA VAL A 176 3.11 -2.12 20.72
C VAL A 176 2.81 -3.30 21.65
N LEU A 177 3.07 -4.50 21.18
CA LEU A 177 2.93 -5.74 21.94
C LEU A 177 4.27 -6.17 22.52
N LYS A 178 5.34 -6.11 21.69
CA LYS A 178 6.71 -6.40 22.13
C LYS A 178 7.73 -5.80 21.17
N THR A 179 8.98 -5.73 21.61
CA THR A 179 10.17 -5.48 20.77
C THR A 179 10.76 -6.82 20.36
N ILE A 180 11.15 -6.97 19.09
CA ILE A 180 11.76 -8.18 18.54
C ILE A 180 13.24 -8.19 18.90
N GLN A 181 13.75 -9.35 19.37
CA GLN A 181 15.19 -9.58 19.57
C GLN A 181 15.80 -10.23 18.32
N GLU A 182 17.04 -9.93 17.98
CA GLU A 182 17.67 -10.43 16.73
C GLU A 182 17.68 -11.96 16.61
N GLU A 183 17.75 -12.68 17.72
CA GLU A 183 17.76 -14.15 17.75
C GLU A 183 16.35 -14.76 17.97
N GLU A 184 15.31 -13.93 18.00
CA GLU A 184 13.97 -14.38 18.31
C GLU A 184 13.39 -15.24 17.18
N ARG A 185 12.99 -16.45 17.52
CA ARG A 185 12.28 -17.34 16.60
C ARG A 185 10.78 -17.22 16.83
N TYR A 186 10.00 -17.45 15.77
CA TYR A 186 8.56 -17.55 15.91
C TYR A 186 8.20 -18.74 16.81
N GLU A 187 7.80 -18.44 18.03
CA GLU A 187 7.14 -19.41 18.90
C GLU A 187 5.63 -19.21 18.75
N THR A 188 4.91 -20.29 18.47
CA THR A 188 3.44 -20.28 18.43
C THR A 188 2.91 -19.82 19.77
N ALA A 189 2.71 -18.52 19.94
CA ALA A 189 1.87 -18.03 21.01
C ALA A 189 0.41 -18.32 20.59
N VAL A 190 -0.14 -19.35 21.19
CA VAL A 190 -1.58 -19.64 21.16
C VAL A 190 -2.27 -18.69 22.10
#